data_2e2e60f11336b72bddaf8eaf0e74a783
#
_entry.id   2e2e60f11336b72bddaf8eaf0e74a783
#
_cell.length_a   1.000
_cell.length_b   1.000
_cell.length_c   1.000
_cell.angle_alpha   90.00
_cell.angle_beta   90.00
_cell.angle_gamma   90.00
#
_symmetry.space_group_name_H-M   'P 1'
#
loop_
_entity.id
_entity.type
_entity.pdbx_description
1 polymer ?
#
loop_
_entity_poly.entity_id
_entity_poly.type
_entity_poly.pdbx_seq_one_letter_code
_entity_poly.pdbx_strand_id
1 'polypeptide(L)'
;MLIAGGAVLALIGATTAGCLASTGRFPGDSMDIAWQTPPDGNKSEQGNGAWLVGDLLVRSRFDAATAYDARTGEQVWDHRPPGRSRICAAEADVDRSVLLVVRDDENRPASSRRETCTVVTAVDMENGREIWRTPIPTDTAAESGRRFERSLIAAGGGLALVADQGLRAVDVRTGESRWTAAVPGNCVPGKAAPAERHVAVLLACGAPDKPRTDGEVPEGAELHAAAFAPTTGALLWSTPLGDREPVRWDELSSIVSADPLVVSASGAGDKASGAYYSFDKDGVPRPRIDFSGDHGHLNDRLRVAVVDDTRLYALAGYYVKGGTRHRAVAFDLTTGRQVWRTDLDDLPGVALHLQDGKVTVIVKGSATSAVPDEDLYVLDAATGKERDSRSFHDAVAPAGEVFAYEDLLIVARPGASSVPAFTAYARA
;
A
#
# COMPACT_ATOMS: atom_id res chain seq x y z
N MET A 1 35.06 -12.28 58.58
CA MET A 1 35.42 -11.77 57.24
C MET A 1 34.30 -12.11 56.26
N LEU A 2 33.08 -11.61 56.49
CA LEU A 2 31.86 -11.96 55.74
C LEU A 2 30.83 -10.81 55.67
N ILE A 3 31.28 -9.55 55.74
CA ILE A 3 30.37 -8.39 55.70
C ILE A 3 30.64 -7.46 54.52
N ALA A 4 31.71 -7.68 53.73
CA ALA A 4 32.08 -6.78 52.63
C ALA A 4 31.46 -7.16 51.24
N GLY A 5 30.83 -8.34 51.11
CA GLY A 5 30.30 -8.81 49.82
C GLY A 5 28.86 -8.36 49.49
N GLY A 6 28.05 -8.03 50.55
CA GLY A 6 26.65 -7.68 50.34
C GLY A 6 26.37 -6.24 49.87
N ALA A 7 27.26 -5.33 50.20
CA ALA A 7 27.08 -3.91 49.85
C ALA A 7 27.40 -3.59 48.37
N VAL A 8 28.33 -4.34 47.77
CA VAL A 8 28.70 -4.12 46.36
C VAL A 8 27.62 -4.63 45.41
N LEU A 9 26.97 -5.74 45.73
CA LEU A 9 25.86 -6.29 44.91
C LEU A 9 24.61 -5.41 44.97
N ALA A 10 24.33 -4.79 46.14
CA ALA A 10 23.20 -3.87 46.29
C ALA A 10 23.44 -2.54 45.54
N LEU A 11 24.69 -2.06 45.46
CA LEU A 11 25.05 -0.85 44.72
C LEU A 11 25.01 -1.06 43.18
N ILE A 12 25.41 -2.25 42.71
CA ILE A 12 25.33 -2.57 41.25
C ILE A 12 23.86 -2.75 40.86
N GLY A 13 23.03 -3.39 41.68
CA GLY A 13 21.61 -3.52 41.41
C GLY A 13 20.86 -2.18 41.44
N ALA A 14 21.21 -1.27 42.37
CA ALA A 14 20.58 0.05 42.42
C ALA A 14 21.02 0.99 41.29
N THR A 15 22.25 0.88 40.81
CA THR A 15 22.72 1.69 39.69
C THR A 15 22.14 1.20 38.34
N THR A 16 21.97 -0.10 38.13
CA THR A 16 21.32 -0.63 36.91
C THR A 16 19.83 -0.34 36.90
N ALA A 17 19.12 -0.48 38.04
CA ALA A 17 17.72 -0.09 38.13
C ALA A 17 17.51 1.43 38.00
N GLY A 18 18.42 2.24 38.52
CA GLY A 18 18.40 3.69 38.40
C GLY A 18 18.68 4.17 36.97
N CYS A 19 19.56 3.52 36.23
CA CYS A 19 19.79 3.83 34.81
C CYS A 19 18.59 3.42 33.91
N LEU A 20 17.98 2.27 34.17
CA LEU A 20 16.78 1.81 33.47
C LEU A 20 15.58 2.73 33.71
N ALA A 21 15.38 3.18 34.96
CA ALA A 21 14.32 4.13 35.30
C ALA A 21 14.52 5.52 34.70
N SER A 22 15.78 5.93 34.44
CA SER A 22 16.08 7.23 33.81
C SER A 22 15.94 7.23 32.27
N THR A 23 15.95 6.05 31.63
CA THR A 23 15.74 5.89 30.19
C THR A 23 14.28 5.58 29.82
N GLY A 24 13.40 5.33 30.81
CA GLY A 24 12.00 4.96 30.58
C GLY A 24 11.82 3.60 29.90
N ARG A 25 12.89 2.82 29.76
CA ARG A 25 12.88 1.52 29.08
C ARG A 25 12.99 0.39 30.08
N PHE A 26 11.96 -0.41 30.17
CA PHE A 26 11.96 -1.65 30.95
C PHE A 26 12.28 -2.84 30.04
N PRO A 27 12.95 -3.90 30.55
CA PRO A 27 13.08 -5.17 29.82
C PRO A 27 11.70 -5.71 29.41
N GLY A 28 11.52 -6.00 28.11
CA GLY A 28 10.25 -6.46 27.55
C GLY A 28 9.42 -5.38 26.84
N ASP A 29 9.82 -4.09 26.90
CA ASP A 29 9.15 -2.98 26.20
C ASP A 29 9.85 -2.62 24.89
N SER A 30 10.71 -3.48 24.39
CA SER A 30 11.45 -3.26 23.15
C SER A 30 11.16 -4.32 22.09
N MET A 31 11.50 -3.95 20.86
CA MET A 31 11.47 -4.80 19.68
C MET A 31 12.90 -4.98 19.19
N ASP A 32 13.35 -6.24 19.14
CA ASP A 32 14.67 -6.62 18.66
C ASP A 32 14.58 -7.26 17.27
N ILE A 33 15.64 -7.10 16.48
CA ILE A 33 15.73 -7.75 15.17
C ILE A 33 15.84 -9.27 15.38
N ALA A 34 14.82 -10.00 14.94
CA ALA A 34 14.84 -11.46 14.91
C ALA A 34 15.67 -11.96 13.71
N TRP A 35 15.44 -11.37 12.55
CA TRP A 35 16.20 -11.61 11.32
C TRP A 35 16.05 -10.45 10.34
N GLN A 36 16.95 -10.37 9.36
CA GLN A 36 16.88 -9.42 8.27
C GLN A 36 17.48 -9.99 6.99
N THR A 37 16.92 -9.62 5.85
CA THR A 37 17.51 -9.98 4.57
C THR A 37 18.76 -9.17 4.30
N PRO A 38 19.73 -9.69 3.52
CA PRO A 38 20.87 -8.87 3.08
C PRO A 38 20.41 -7.65 2.27
N PRO A 39 21.08 -6.51 2.36
CA PRO A 39 20.87 -5.40 1.43
C PRO A 39 21.19 -5.83 -0.01
N ASP A 40 20.43 -5.35 -0.98
CA ASP A 40 20.62 -5.75 -2.38
C ASP A 40 21.93 -5.27 -3.01
N GLY A 41 22.55 -4.24 -2.45
CA GLY A 41 23.77 -3.65 -2.99
C GLY A 41 23.61 -2.99 -4.37
N ASN A 42 22.39 -2.97 -4.91
CA ASN A 42 22.08 -2.34 -6.19
C ASN A 42 21.61 -0.90 -5.98
N LYS A 43 22.03 0.00 -6.86
CA LYS A 43 21.73 1.43 -6.76
C LYS A 43 20.32 1.81 -7.19
N SER A 44 19.54 0.88 -7.76
CA SER A 44 18.15 1.15 -8.16
C SER A 44 17.20 0.97 -6.99
N GLU A 45 16.46 2.02 -6.68
CA GLU A 45 15.44 2.04 -5.61
C GLU A 45 14.04 1.68 -6.11
N GLN A 46 13.92 1.07 -7.30
CA GLN A 46 12.62 0.71 -7.85
C GLN A 46 12.13 -0.64 -7.31
N GLY A 47 11.14 -0.58 -6.43
CA GLY A 47 10.36 -1.72 -5.96
C GLY A 47 8.92 -1.59 -6.46
N ASN A 48 8.30 -2.73 -6.77
CA ASN A 48 6.92 -2.78 -7.26
C ASN A 48 5.93 -3.23 -6.17
N GLY A 49 6.40 -3.75 -5.05
CA GLY A 49 5.56 -4.18 -3.93
C GLY A 49 6.16 -5.35 -3.15
N ALA A 50 5.52 -5.64 -2.02
CA ALA A 50 5.78 -6.80 -1.20
C ALA A 50 4.47 -7.40 -0.69
N TRP A 51 4.43 -8.72 -0.51
CA TRP A 51 3.24 -9.45 -0.10
C TRP A 51 3.63 -10.60 0.85
N LEU A 52 2.75 -10.87 1.82
CA LEU A 52 2.83 -12.06 2.67
C LEU A 52 1.80 -13.08 2.17
N VAL A 53 2.26 -14.28 1.80
CA VAL A 53 1.43 -15.37 1.27
C VAL A 53 1.78 -16.66 2.01
N GLY A 54 0.90 -17.11 2.89
CA GLY A 54 1.24 -18.23 3.79
C GLY A 54 2.50 -17.90 4.59
N ASP A 55 3.52 -18.75 4.45
CA ASP A 55 4.80 -18.58 5.14
C ASP A 55 5.87 -17.86 4.28
N LEU A 56 5.48 -17.24 3.16
CA LEU A 56 6.40 -16.62 2.24
C LEU A 56 6.19 -15.10 2.16
N LEU A 57 7.29 -14.36 2.23
CA LEU A 57 7.36 -12.94 1.91
C LEU A 57 7.85 -12.79 0.48
N VAL A 58 6.99 -12.35 -0.42
CA VAL A 58 7.31 -12.14 -1.82
C VAL A 58 7.55 -10.67 -2.08
N ARG A 59 8.64 -10.33 -2.74
CA ARG A 59 8.99 -8.98 -3.15
C ARG A 59 9.19 -8.93 -4.65
N SER A 60 8.67 -7.89 -5.30
CA SER A 60 8.97 -7.59 -6.70
C SER A 60 9.78 -6.31 -6.84
N ARG A 61 10.82 -6.38 -7.65
CA ARG A 61 11.67 -5.27 -8.08
C ARG A 61 11.69 -5.16 -9.60
N PHE A 62 12.41 -4.16 -10.09
CA PHE A 62 12.60 -3.95 -11.53
C PHE A 62 13.30 -5.13 -12.26
N ASP A 63 14.07 -5.96 -11.57
CA ASP A 63 14.93 -7.01 -12.13
C ASP A 63 14.55 -8.44 -11.75
N ALA A 64 13.76 -8.61 -10.68
CA ALA A 64 13.36 -9.92 -10.19
C ALA A 64 12.14 -9.85 -9.27
N ALA A 65 11.46 -11.00 -9.12
CA ALA A 65 10.61 -11.29 -7.97
C ALA A 65 11.30 -12.37 -7.12
N THR A 66 11.36 -12.15 -5.80
CA THR A 66 12.08 -13.03 -4.87
C THR A 66 11.21 -13.34 -3.67
N ALA A 67 11.21 -14.59 -3.22
CA ALA A 67 10.53 -15.00 -1.99
C ALA A 67 11.52 -15.37 -0.91
N TYR A 68 11.10 -15.09 0.31
CA TYR A 68 11.81 -15.39 1.55
C TYR A 68 10.87 -16.12 2.51
N ASP A 69 11.40 -17.04 3.28
CA ASP A 69 10.67 -17.65 4.40
C ASP A 69 10.38 -16.58 5.46
N ALA A 70 9.12 -16.43 5.86
CA ALA A 70 8.69 -15.37 6.77
C ALA A 70 9.21 -15.56 8.21
N ARG A 71 9.57 -16.80 8.58
CA ARG A 71 10.09 -17.11 9.92
C ARG A 71 11.59 -16.88 10.04
N THR A 72 12.34 -17.16 8.95
CA THR A 72 13.81 -17.18 9.00
C THR A 72 14.48 -16.09 8.19
N GLY A 73 13.77 -15.48 7.22
CA GLY A 73 14.34 -14.55 6.26
C GLY A 73 15.23 -15.22 5.19
N GLU A 74 15.28 -16.54 5.14
CA GLU A 74 16.04 -17.27 4.12
C GLU A 74 15.35 -17.18 2.75
N GLN A 75 16.14 -16.98 1.70
CA GLN A 75 15.62 -16.94 0.34
C GLN A 75 15.15 -18.32 -0.10
N VAL A 76 13.88 -18.42 -0.55
CA VAL A 76 13.26 -19.66 -1.01
C VAL A 76 13.35 -19.80 -2.52
N TRP A 77 13.00 -18.75 -3.27
CA TRP A 77 13.11 -18.76 -4.73
C TRP A 77 13.41 -17.36 -5.28
N ASP A 78 13.88 -17.30 -6.53
CA ASP A 78 14.20 -16.08 -7.29
C ASP A 78 13.70 -16.27 -8.72
N HIS A 79 12.74 -15.45 -9.14
CA HIS A 79 12.20 -15.41 -10.48
C HIS A 79 12.76 -14.23 -11.24
N ARG A 80 13.56 -14.49 -12.27
CA ARG A 80 14.10 -13.46 -13.17
C ARG A 80 13.45 -13.57 -14.53
N PRO A 81 12.90 -12.47 -15.04
CA PRO A 81 12.32 -12.46 -16.38
C PRO A 81 13.34 -12.90 -17.44
N PRO A 82 12.88 -13.61 -18.50
CA PRO A 82 13.73 -13.99 -19.62
C PRO A 82 14.44 -12.79 -20.25
N GLY A 83 15.66 -12.99 -20.75
CA GLY A 83 16.44 -11.92 -21.39
C GLY A 83 16.85 -10.77 -20.44
N ARG A 84 16.64 -10.91 -19.13
CA ARG A 84 16.80 -9.83 -18.15
C ARG A 84 15.92 -8.62 -18.46
N SER A 85 14.72 -8.86 -19.00
CA SER A 85 13.75 -7.81 -19.23
C SER A 85 13.30 -7.18 -17.92
N ARG A 86 13.07 -5.87 -17.95
CA ARG A 86 12.69 -5.11 -16.75
C ARG A 86 11.24 -5.40 -16.35
N ILE A 87 11.01 -5.54 -15.05
CA ILE A 87 9.68 -5.53 -14.45
C ILE A 87 9.27 -4.08 -14.20
N CYS A 88 8.13 -3.69 -14.73
CA CYS A 88 7.60 -2.32 -14.68
C CYS A 88 6.54 -2.13 -13.60
N ALA A 89 5.78 -3.18 -13.33
CA ALA A 89 4.75 -3.21 -12.31
C ALA A 89 4.54 -4.64 -11.83
N ALA A 90 4.05 -4.79 -10.61
CA ALA A 90 3.64 -6.07 -10.06
C ALA A 90 2.42 -5.88 -9.16
N GLU A 91 1.53 -6.87 -9.17
CA GLU A 91 0.35 -6.98 -8.32
C GLU A 91 0.11 -8.42 -7.96
N ALA A 92 -0.48 -8.70 -6.79
CA ALA A 92 -0.70 -10.06 -6.34
C ALA A 92 -2.16 -10.34 -5.98
N ASP A 93 -2.62 -11.52 -6.40
CA ASP A 93 -3.77 -12.18 -5.79
C ASP A 93 -3.25 -13.12 -4.71
N VAL A 94 -3.20 -12.61 -3.47
CA VAL A 94 -2.64 -13.30 -2.31
C VAL A 94 -3.42 -14.59 -2.01
N ASP A 95 -4.76 -14.54 -2.11
CA ASP A 95 -5.65 -15.66 -1.82
C ASP A 95 -5.48 -16.82 -2.82
N ARG A 96 -4.97 -16.51 -4.01
CA ARG A 96 -4.70 -17.49 -5.08
C ARG A 96 -3.22 -17.80 -5.24
N SER A 97 -2.36 -17.18 -4.43
CA SER A 97 -0.89 -17.32 -4.49
C SER A 97 -0.34 -17.01 -5.89
N VAL A 98 -0.84 -15.97 -6.57
CA VAL A 98 -0.40 -15.57 -7.91
C VAL A 98 0.12 -14.15 -7.91
N LEU A 99 1.36 -13.98 -8.36
CA LEU A 99 1.97 -12.69 -8.65
C LEU A 99 1.85 -12.40 -10.15
N LEU A 100 1.28 -11.26 -10.49
CA LEU A 100 1.33 -10.71 -11.83
C LEU A 100 2.53 -9.77 -11.94
N VAL A 101 3.34 -9.93 -12.98
CA VAL A 101 4.41 -8.98 -13.31
C VAL A 101 4.21 -8.48 -14.73
N VAL A 102 4.34 -7.18 -14.91
CA VAL A 102 4.40 -6.56 -16.26
C VAL A 102 5.84 -6.31 -16.59
N ARG A 103 6.27 -6.76 -17.74
CA ARG A 103 7.66 -6.67 -18.19
C ARG A 103 7.83 -6.25 -19.63
N ASP A 104 9.04 -5.86 -20.00
CA ASP A 104 9.41 -5.64 -21.39
C ASP A 104 9.41 -6.95 -22.17
N ASP A 105 9.13 -6.85 -23.48
CA ASP A 105 9.26 -7.98 -24.40
C ASP A 105 10.73 -8.28 -24.67
N GLU A 106 11.14 -9.52 -24.38
CA GLU A 106 12.50 -10.02 -24.58
C GLU A 106 12.95 -10.03 -26.06
N ASN A 107 12.01 -10.10 -26.99
CA ASN A 107 12.27 -10.17 -28.42
C ASN A 107 12.44 -8.78 -29.08
N ARG A 108 12.32 -7.70 -28.29
CA ARG A 108 12.43 -6.34 -28.83
C ARG A 108 13.88 -5.87 -28.84
N PRO A 109 14.35 -5.30 -29.96
CA PRO A 109 15.74 -4.84 -30.05
C PRO A 109 16.03 -3.73 -29.03
N ALA A 110 17.17 -3.83 -28.34
CA ALA A 110 17.63 -2.89 -27.31
C ALA A 110 17.76 -1.42 -27.78
N SER A 111 17.67 -1.18 -29.10
CA SER A 111 17.72 0.15 -29.71
C SER A 111 16.44 0.96 -29.54
N SER A 112 15.31 0.35 -29.22
CA SER A 112 14.07 1.06 -28.87
C SER A 112 14.11 1.46 -27.40
N ARG A 113 14.78 2.54 -27.09
CA ARG A 113 14.96 3.08 -25.71
C ARG A 113 13.67 3.59 -25.04
N ARG A 114 12.49 3.31 -25.59
CA ARG A 114 11.23 3.58 -24.90
C ARG A 114 10.85 2.34 -24.11
N GLU A 115 10.72 2.51 -22.80
CA GLU A 115 10.24 1.50 -21.86
C GLU A 115 8.82 1.08 -22.26
N THR A 116 8.72 -0.10 -22.85
CA THR A 116 7.43 -0.61 -23.32
C THR A 116 7.13 -1.91 -22.61
N CYS A 117 6.45 -1.80 -21.49
CA CYS A 117 5.97 -2.92 -20.73
C CYS A 117 4.77 -3.54 -21.44
N THR A 118 5.01 -4.62 -22.15
CA THR A 118 4.06 -5.20 -23.12
C THR A 118 3.69 -6.64 -22.85
N VAL A 119 4.25 -7.26 -21.80
CA VAL A 119 3.95 -8.65 -21.45
C VAL A 119 3.54 -8.74 -20.01
N VAL A 120 2.35 -9.28 -19.74
CA VAL A 120 1.94 -9.74 -18.40
C VAL A 120 2.36 -11.19 -18.24
N THR A 121 2.99 -11.49 -17.14
CA THR A 121 3.37 -12.84 -16.73
C THR A 121 2.78 -13.13 -15.36
N ALA A 122 2.10 -14.25 -15.21
CA ALA A 122 1.68 -14.77 -13.91
C ALA A 122 2.74 -15.73 -13.37
N VAL A 123 3.10 -15.54 -12.11
CA VAL A 123 4.12 -16.33 -11.40
C VAL A 123 3.45 -16.94 -10.17
N ASP A 124 3.66 -18.22 -9.97
CA ASP A 124 3.22 -18.92 -8.77
C ASP A 124 4.06 -18.45 -7.57
N MET A 125 3.41 -17.88 -6.56
CA MET A 125 4.11 -17.31 -5.41
C MET A 125 4.69 -18.38 -4.47
N GLU A 126 4.23 -19.61 -4.55
CA GLU A 126 4.75 -20.70 -3.71
C GLU A 126 6.11 -21.20 -4.19
N ASN A 127 6.38 -21.14 -5.50
CA ASN A 127 7.58 -21.75 -6.08
C ASN A 127 8.33 -20.90 -7.12
N GLY A 128 7.85 -19.69 -7.43
CA GLY A 128 8.48 -18.75 -8.37
C GLY A 128 8.37 -19.15 -9.85
N ARG A 129 7.55 -20.14 -10.20
CA ARG A 129 7.41 -20.62 -11.59
C ARG A 129 6.41 -19.78 -12.36
N GLU A 130 6.72 -19.52 -13.62
CA GLU A 130 5.75 -18.93 -14.56
C GLU A 130 4.58 -19.88 -14.77
N ILE A 131 3.35 -19.39 -14.61
CA ILE A 131 2.10 -20.12 -14.85
C ILE A 131 1.65 -19.90 -16.28
N TRP A 132 1.53 -18.62 -16.66
CA TRP A 132 1.15 -18.20 -18.02
C TRP A 132 1.73 -16.82 -18.33
N ARG A 133 1.72 -16.47 -19.62
CA ARG A 133 2.04 -15.12 -20.09
C ARG A 133 1.12 -14.70 -21.23
N THR A 134 0.86 -13.41 -21.34
CA THR A 134 0.08 -12.82 -22.43
C THR A 134 0.63 -11.45 -22.80
N PRO A 135 0.65 -11.09 -24.11
CA PRO A 135 1.00 -9.74 -24.50
C PRO A 135 -0.11 -8.76 -24.08
N ILE A 136 0.30 -7.57 -23.69
CA ILE A 136 -0.59 -6.42 -23.60
C ILE A 136 -0.63 -5.80 -24.99
N PRO A 137 -1.81 -5.61 -25.61
CA PRO A 137 -1.90 -4.90 -26.87
C PRO A 137 -1.33 -3.49 -26.71
N THR A 138 -0.28 -3.21 -27.46
CA THR A 138 0.29 -1.86 -27.52
C THR A 138 -0.44 -1.10 -28.60
N ASP A 139 -1.20 -0.10 -28.19
CA ASP A 139 -1.69 0.86 -29.16
C ASP A 139 -0.62 1.89 -29.46
N THR A 140 -0.42 2.15 -30.75
CA THR A 140 0.54 3.13 -31.24
C THR A 140 0.19 4.57 -30.86
N ALA A 141 -1.07 4.84 -30.51
CA ALA A 141 -1.53 6.14 -29.98
C ALA A 141 -1.03 6.44 -28.56
N ALA A 142 -0.51 5.45 -27.87
CA ALA A 142 0.04 5.61 -26.51
C ALA A 142 1.32 6.46 -26.43
N GLU A 143 1.76 7.10 -27.50
CA GLU A 143 2.94 7.97 -27.54
C GLU A 143 2.67 9.42 -27.13
N SER A 144 1.43 9.85 -27.06
CA SER A 144 1.05 11.20 -26.67
C SER A 144 0.81 11.30 -25.17
N GLY A 145 1.77 11.57 -24.44
CA GLY A 145 2.08 12.14 -23.12
C GLY A 145 1.02 12.35 -22.02
N ARG A 146 -0.24 11.98 -22.21
CA ARG A 146 -1.31 12.16 -21.21
C ARG A 146 -1.92 10.81 -20.83
N ARG A 147 -1.12 9.96 -20.21
CA ARG A 147 -1.64 8.69 -19.67
C ARG A 147 -2.02 8.86 -18.21
N PHE A 148 -3.15 8.25 -17.79
CA PHE A 148 -3.30 7.83 -16.43
C PHE A 148 -2.01 7.17 -15.97
N GLU A 149 -1.43 7.58 -14.83
CA GLU A 149 -0.41 6.75 -14.18
C GLU A 149 -1.04 5.40 -13.86
N ARG A 150 -0.43 4.38 -14.39
CA ARG A 150 -1.07 3.12 -14.70
C ARG A 150 -1.06 2.17 -13.53
N SER A 151 -2.21 1.69 -13.16
CA SER A 151 -2.27 0.26 -12.90
C SER A 151 -2.46 -0.43 -14.25
N LEU A 152 -1.36 -0.82 -14.89
CA LEU A 152 -1.42 -1.64 -16.10
C LEU A 152 -2.10 -2.98 -15.81
N ILE A 153 -2.07 -3.39 -14.55
CA ILE A 153 -2.60 -4.63 -14.01
C ILE A 153 -3.22 -4.39 -12.65
N ALA A 154 -4.16 -5.23 -12.29
CA ALA A 154 -4.60 -5.44 -10.92
C ALA A 154 -4.93 -6.93 -10.72
N ALA A 155 -4.79 -7.44 -9.51
CA ALA A 155 -5.07 -8.83 -9.17
C ALA A 155 -5.92 -8.93 -7.91
N GLY A 156 -6.81 -9.91 -7.86
CA GLY A 156 -7.65 -10.22 -6.70
C GLY A 156 -8.93 -10.93 -7.10
N GLY A 157 -9.57 -11.62 -6.15
CA GLY A 157 -10.82 -12.33 -6.38
C GLY A 157 -10.77 -13.37 -7.50
N GLY A 158 -9.60 -13.92 -7.82
CA GLY A 158 -9.39 -14.87 -8.90
C GLY A 158 -9.28 -14.24 -10.30
N LEU A 159 -9.22 -12.91 -10.39
CA LEU A 159 -9.10 -12.16 -11.63
C LEU A 159 -7.73 -11.48 -11.75
N ALA A 160 -7.19 -11.50 -12.95
CA ALA A 160 -6.14 -10.60 -13.39
C ALA A 160 -6.75 -9.58 -14.34
N LEU A 161 -6.68 -8.31 -13.99
CA LEU A 161 -7.17 -7.22 -14.82
C LEU A 161 -6.01 -6.62 -15.62
N VAL A 162 -6.26 -6.40 -16.88
CA VAL A 162 -5.33 -5.71 -17.77
C VAL A 162 -6.04 -4.49 -18.34
N ALA A 163 -5.57 -3.31 -17.95
CA ALA A 163 -6.06 -2.06 -18.49
C ALA A 163 -5.18 -1.64 -19.68
N ASP A 164 -5.78 -1.67 -20.87
CA ASP A 164 -5.24 -1.04 -22.08
C ASP A 164 -6.17 0.12 -22.49
N GLN A 165 -6.77 0.08 -23.64
CA GLN A 165 -7.84 1.03 -24.03
C GLN A 165 -9.20 0.70 -23.41
N GLY A 166 -9.34 -0.46 -22.82
CA GLY A 166 -10.50 -0.97 -22.12
C GLY A 166 -10.10 -1.64 -20.80
N LEU A 167 -11.01 -2.36 -20.22
CA LEU A 167 -10.80 -3.18 -19.04
C LEU A 167 -11.06 -4.64 -19.42
N ARG A 168 -10.02 -5.46 -19.41
CA ARG A 168 -10.09 -6.89 -19.70
C ARG A 168 -9.73 -7.70 -18.47
N ALA A 169 -10.52 -8.73 -18.21
CA ALA A 169 -10.22 -9.69 -17.14
C ALA A 169 -9.86 -11.05 -17.74
N VAL A 170 -8.88 -11.68 -17.14
CA VAL A 170 -8.52 -13.08 -17.35
C VAL A 170 -8.56 -13.81 -16.03
N ASP A 171 -8.71 -15.11 -16.07
CA ASP A 171 -8.54 -15.94 -14.89
C ASP A 171 -7.08 -15.85 -14.41
N VAL A 172 -6.90 -15.57 -13.12
CA VAL A 172 -5.56 -15.28 -12.58
C VAL A 172 -4.64 -16.50 -12.62
N ARG A 173 -5.19 -17.73 -12.54
CA ARG A 173 -4.44 -18.98 -12.55
C ARG A 173 -4.21 -19.55 -13.94
N THR A 174 -5.19 -19.41 -14.85
CA THR A 174 -5.11 -20.05 -16.17
C THR A 174 -4.75 -19.09 -17.30
N GLY A 175 -4.93 -17.78 -17.10
CA GLY A 175 -4.76 -16.77 -18.16
C GLY A 175 -5.89 -16.76 -19.18
N GLU A 176 -6.93 -17.60 -19.00
CA GLU A 176 -8.08 -17.66 -19.90
C GLU A 176 -8.91 -16.38 -19.82
N SER A 177 -9.33 -15.86 -20.98
CA SER A 177 -10.18 -14.66 -21.04
C SER A 177 -11.52 -14.94 -20.35
N ARG A 178 -11.87 -14.09 -19.40
CA ARG A 178 -13.14 -14.12 -18.71
C ARG A 178 -14.15 -13.18 -19.35
N TRP A 179 -13.75 -11.91 -19.51
CA TRP A 179 -14.61 -10.88 -20.10
C TRP A 179 -13.80 -9.65 -20.51
N THR A 180 -14.42 -8.80 -21.34
CA THR A 180 -13.96 -7.43 -21.62
C THR A 180 -15.12 -6.49 -21.28
N ALA A 181 -14.87 -5.51 -20.40
CA ALA A 181 -15.89 -4.58 -19.97
C ALA A 181 -16.18 -3.51 -21.03
N ALA A 182 -17.46 -3.19 -21.19
CA ALA A 182 -17.89 -2.01 -21.92
C ALA A 182 -17.77 -0.79 -20.98
N VAL A 183 -16.68 -0.05 -21.12
CA VAL A 183 -16.49 1.23 -20.44
C VAL A 183 -17.30 2.31 -21.15
N PRO A 184 -17.97 3.25 -20.45
CA PRO A 184 -18.67 4.35 -21.09
C PRO A 184 -17.81 5.08 -22.13
N GLY A 185 -18.37 5.40 -23.29
CA GLY A 185 -17.60 5.85 -24.46
C GLY A 185 -16.84 7.17 -24.31
N ASN A 186 -17.16 7.95 -23.26
CA ASN A 186 -16.48 9.18 -22.88
C ASN A 186 -15.52 9.01 -21.70
N CYS A 187 -15.27 7.77 -21.25
CA CYS A 187 -14.42 7.47 -20.11
C CYS A 187 -13.20 6.64 -20.47
N VAL A 188 -12.11 6.82 -19.74
CA VAL A 188 -10.89 6.01 -19.79
C VAL A 188 -10.75 5.28 -18.46
N PRO A 189 -10.56 3.95 -18.42
CA PRO A 189 -10.27 3.25 -17.20
C PRO A 189 -8.83 3.58 -16.73
N GLY A 190 -8.72 3.88 -15.44
CA GLY A 190 -7.44 4.11 -14.76
C GLY A 190 -7.12 2.97 -13.80
N LYS A 191 -7.01 3.30 -12.51
CA LYS A 191 -6.73 2.31 -11.47
C LYS A 191 -7.92 1.39 -11.28
N ALA A 192 -7.63 0.11 -11.08
CA ALA A 192 -8.63 -0.90 -10.80
C ALA A 192 -8.20 -1.78 -9.62
N ALA A 193 -9.17 -2.28 -8.88
CA ALA A 193 -8.96 -3.21 -7.77
C ALA A 193 -10.10 -4.24 -7.78
N PRO A 194 -9.82 -5.50 -8.14
CA PRO A 194 -10.82 -6.55 -8.10
C PRO A 194 -11.03 -7.02 -6.67
N ALA A 195 -12.31 -7.27 -6.34
CA ALA A 195 -12.76 -7.89 -5.11
C ALA A 195 -13.80 -8.98 -5.42
N GLU A 196 -14.20 -9.75 -4.42
CA GLU A 196 -15.15 -10.85 -4.62
C GLU A 196 -16.53 -10.38 -5.13
N ARG A 197 -17.01 -9.25 -4.63
CA ARG A 197 -18.35 -8.75 -4.95
C ARG A 197 -18.39 -7.88 -6.20
N HIS A 198 -17.32 -7.20 -6.51
CA HIS A 198 -17.22 -6.32 -7.68
C HIS A 198 -15.75 -6.01 -8.04
N VAL A 199 -15.56 -5.47 -9.23
CA VAL A 199 -14.31 -4.86 -9.63
C VAL A 199 -14.45 -3.35 -9.53
N ALA A 200 -13.73 -2.75 -8.59
CA ALA A 200 -13.67 -1.30 -8.43
C ALA A 200 -12.76 -0.69 -9.50
N VAL A 201 -13.17 0.41 -10.11
CA VAL A 201 -12.40 1.10 -11.17
C VAL A 201 -12.53 2.60 -11.01
N LEU A 202 -11.43 3.33 -11.12
CA LEU A 202 -11.45 4.77 -11.34
C LEU A 202 -11.52 5.05 -12.84
N LEU A 203 -12.51 5.86 -13.24
CA LEU A 203 -12.71 6.27 -14.63
C LEU A 203 -12.46 7.78 -14.75
N ALA A 204 -11.67 8.19 -15.74
CA ALA A 204 -11.61 9.59 -16.15
C ALA A 204 -12.61 9.82 -17.29
N CYS A 205 -13.67 10.60 -17.03
CA CYS A 205 -14.77 10.82 -17.95
C CYS A 205 -14.81 12.25 -18.44
N GLY A 206 -14.95 12.45 -19.76
CA GLY A 206 -15.16 13.75 -20.37
C GLY A 206 -16.63 14.11 -20.54
N ALA A 207 -16.90 15.14 -21.33
CA ALA A 207 -18.26 15.51 -21.68
C ALA A 207 -18.97 14.39 -22.42
N PRO A 208 -20.24 14.05 -22.08
CA PRO A 208 -20.97 12.92 -22.63
C PRO A 208 -21.15 12.96 -24.15
N ASP A 209 -21.21 14.15 -24.73
CA ASP A 209 -21.36 14.43 -26.16
C ASP A 209 -20.05 14.32 -26.95
N LYS A 210 -18.95 14.15 -26.28
CA LYS A 210 -17.62 14.00 -26.88
C LYS A 210 -17.06 12.65 -26.54
N PRO A 211 -17.35 11.62 -27.37
CA PRO A 211 -16.80 10.29 -27.14
C PRO A 211 -15.26 10.35 -27.19
N ARG A 212 -14.64 9.53 -26.37
CA ARG A 212 -13.20 9.34 -26.37
C ARG A 212 -12.75 8.83 -27.74
N THR A 213 -11.72 9.45 -28.29
CA THR A 213 -10.96 8.94 -29.42
C THR A 213 -9.56 8.58 -28.96
N ASP A 214 -9.03 7.47 -29.39
CA ASP A 214 -7.61 7.09 -29.28
C ASP A 214 -7.05 6.80 -27.88
N GLY A 215 -7.87 6.52 -26.88
CA GLY A 215 -7.39 6.11 -25.55
C GLY A 215 -6.80 7.22 -24.68
N GLU A 216 -6.84 8.47 -25.15
CA GLU A 216 -6.39 9.63 -24.37
C GLU A 216 -7.40 9.99 -23.28
N VAL A 217 -6.89 10.46 -22.12
CA VAL A 217 -7.73 11.06 -21.08
C VAL A 217 -8.38 12.33 -21.63
N PRO A 218 -9.72 12.46 -21.61
CA PRO A 218 -10.41 13.64 -22.11
C PRO A 218 -9.91 14.92 -21.42
N GLU A 219 -9.81 16.01 -22.19
CA GLU A 219 -9.48 17.30 -21.59
C GLU A 219 -10.55 17.72 -20.57
N GLY A 220 -10.10 18.10 -19.37
CA GLY A 220 -10.98 18.46 -18.27
C GLY A 220 -11.76 17.28 -17.70
N ALA A 221 -11.28 16.06 -17.88
CA ALA A 221 -11.92 14.85 -17.37
C ALA A 221 -12.25 14.92 -15.89
N GLU A 222 -13.42 14.42 -15.56
CA GLU A 222 -13.90 14.23 -14.19
C GLU A 222 -13.62 12.81 -13.73
N LEU A 223 -13.33 12.66 -12.45
CA LEU A 223 -13.07 11.36 -11.86
C LEU A 223 -14.38 10.72 -11.38
N HIS A 224 -14.60 9.49 -11.84
CA HIS A 224 -15.72 8.65 -11.39
C HIS A 224 -15.19 7.43 -10.65
N ALA A 225 -15.87 7.03 -9.59
CA ALA A 225 -15.78 5.67 -9.07
C ALA A 225 -16.79 4.79 -9.80
N ALA A 226 -16.39 3.59 -10.16
CA ALA A 226 -17.27 2.64 -10.85
C ALA A 226 -17.07 1.24 -10.31
N ALA A 227 -18.12 0.43 -10.38
CA ALA A 227 -18.08 -0.99 -10.09
C ALA A 227 -18.55 -1.81 -11.30
N PHE A 228 -17.84 -2.90 -11.55
CA PHE A 228 -18.18 -3.86 -12.60
C PHE A 228 -18.42 -5.24 -11.98
N ALA A 229 -19.32 -6.01 -12.58
CA ALA A 229 -19.60 -7.38 -12.16
C ALA A 229 -18.36 -8.27 -12.38
N PRO A 230 -17.86 -8.99 -11.35
CA PRO A 230 -16.62 -9.74 -11.46
C PRO A 230 -16.71 -10.94 -12.42
N THR A 231 -17.92 -11.44 -12.65
CA THR A 231 -18.16 -12.60 -13.53
C THR A 231 -18.38 -12.27 -14.99
N THR A 232 -18.87 -11.05 -15.30
CA THR A 232 -19.29 -10.68 -16.67
C THR A 232 -18.66 -9.41 -17.19
N GLY A 233 -18.03 -8.60 -16.32
CA GLY A 233 -17.53 -7.27 -16.69
C GLY A 233 -18.62 -6.25 -16.99
N ALA A 234 -19.90 -6.55 -16.66
CA ALA A 234 -20.99 -5.59 -16.84
C ALA A 234 -20.83 -4.44 -15.85
N LEU A 235 -21.00 -3.21 -16.32
CA LEU A 235 -21.05 -2.04 -15.46
C LEU A 235 -22.25 -2.14 -14.51
N LEU A 236 -22.00 -2.14 -13.21
CA LEU A 236 -23.02 -2.12 -12.18
C LEU A 236 -23.48 -0.69 -11.91
N TRP A 237 -22.52 0.20 -11.71
CA TRP A 237 -22.76 1.63 -11.49
C TRP A 237 -21.49 2.44 -11.79
N SER A 238 -21.67 3.73 -12.05
CA SER A 238 -20.58 4.70 -12.19
C SER A 238 -21.05 6.03 -11.59
N THR A 239 -20.33 6.53 -10.60
CA THR A 239 -20.68 7.72 -9.82
C THR A 239 -19.56 8.74 -9.89
N PRO A 240 -19.83 10.01 -10.31
CA PRO A 240 -18.83 11.05 -10.29
C PRO A 240 -18.40 11.36 -8.85
N LEU A 241 -17.12 11.67 -8.65
CA LEU A 241 -16.63 12.17 -7.38
C LEU A 241 -16.97 13.65 -7.23
N GLY A 242 -17.49 14.02 -6.06
CA GLY A 242 -17.93 15.38 -5.77
C GLY A 242 -19.38 15.64 -6.18
N ASP A 243 -20.16 16.07 -5.20
CA ASP A 243 -21.59 16.37 -5.32
C ASP A 243 -21.87 17.82 -5.74
N ARG A 244 -20.93 18.74 -5.47
CA ARG A 244 -21.06 20.18 -5.75
C ARG A 244 -20.05 20.69 -6.76
N GLU A 245 -18.82 20.21 -6.67
CA GLU A 245 -17.76 20.52 -7.61
C GLU A 245 -17.14 19.20 -8.08
N PRO A 246 -17.05 18.95 -9.38
CA PRO A 246 -16.49 17.72 -9.90
C PRO A 246 -15.01 17.61 -9.52
N VAL A 247 -14.61 16.42 -9.04
CA VAL A 247 -13.20 16.09 -8.82
C VAL A 247 -12.58 15.83 -10.17
N ARG A 248 -11.58 16.63 -10.52
CA ARG A 248 -10.82 16.43 -11.75
C ARG A 248 -9.88 15.23 -11.60
N TRP A 249 -9.65 14.57 -12.71
CA TRP A 249 -8.66 13.50 -12.74
C TRP A 249 -7.30 14.02 -12.26
N ASP A 250 -6.68 13.25 -11.37
CA ASP A 250 -5.38 13.51 -10.80
C ASP A 250 -4.59 12.19 -10.70
N GLU A 251 -3.31 12.23 -11.01
CA GLU A 251 -2.38 11.10 -10.92
C GLU A 251 -2.29 10.50 -9.50
N LEU A 252 -2.51 11.33 -8.47
CA LEU A 252 -2.47 10.92 -7.05
C LEU A 252 -3.72 10.18 -6.60
N SER A 253 -4.82 10.21 -7.37
CA SER A 253 -6.05 9.52 -7.02
C SER A 253 -5.87 8.00 -7.03
N SER A 254 -6.47 7.28 -6.08
CA SER A 254 -6.23 5.86 -5.90
C SER A 254 -7.39 5.15 -5.20
N ILE A 255 -7.47 3.84 -5.38
CA ILE A 255 -8.38 2.97 -4.65
C ILE A 255 -7.67 2.52 -3.38
N VAL A 256 -8.17 2.91 -2.21
CA VAL A 256 -7.64 2.53 -0.89
C VAL A 256 -8.16 1.14 -0.49
N SER A 257 -9.42 0.87 -0.79
CA SER A 257 -10.07 -0.42 -0.59
C SER A 257 -11.06 -0.66 -1.73
N ALA A 258 -11.09 -1.88 -2.23
CA ALA A 258 -12.07 -2.27 -3.23
C ALA A 258 -13.42 -2.62 -2.59
N ASP A 259 -13.42 -3.18 -1.38
CA ASP A 259 -14.62 -3.64 -0.70
C ASP A 259 -14.47 -3.54 0.84
N PRO A 260 -15.15 -2.57 1.50
CA PRO A 260 -15.98 -1.52 0.90
C PRO A 260 -15.18 -0.58 -0.02
N LEU A 261 -15.82 -0.06 -1.07
CA LEU A 261 -15.11 0.82 -1.99
C LEU A 261 -14.79 2.16 -1.31
N VAL A 262 -13.50 2.43 -1.19
CA VAL A 262 -12.95 3.69 -0.69
C VAL A 262 -11.90 4.22 -1.67
N VAL A 263 -12.08 5.45 -2.09
CA VAL A 263 -11.21 6.16 -3.03
C VAL A 263 -10.56 7.34 -2.32
N SER A 264 -9.26 7.51 -2.50
CA SER A 264 -8.52 8.73 -2.19
C SER A 264 -8.42 9.57 -3.45
N ALA A 265 -8.82 10.83 -3.39
CA ALA A 265 -8.66 11.76 -4.49
C ALA A 265 -8.20 13.12 -3.99
N SER A 266 -7.15 13.65 -4.63
CA SER A 266 -6.68 15.01 -4.42
C SER A 266 -7.40 15.94 -5.37
N GLY A 267 -7.80 17.13 -4.91
CA GLY A 267 -8.40 18.09 -5.82
C GLY A 267 -7.35 18.74 -6.75
N ALA A 268 -7.74 19.04 -7.96
CA ALA A 268 -6.89 19.72 -8.92
C ALA A 268 -6.74 21.21 -8.54
N GLY A 269 -5.52 21.70 -8.29
CA GLY A 269 -5.15 23.10 -8.09
C GLY A 269 -4.71 23.46 -6.66
N ASP A 270 -4.08 24.62 -6.53
CA ASP A 270 -3.40 25.10 -5.31
C ASP A 270 -4.27 25.25 -4.04
N LYS A 271 -5.58 25.13 -4.17
CA LYS A 271 -6.55 25.23 -3.06
C LYS A 271 -7.39 23.98 -2.85
N ALA A 272 -7.14 22.94 -3.60
CA ALA A 272 -7.98 21.78 -3.57
C ALA A 272 -7.58 20.85 -2.42
N SER A 273 -8.40 20.81 -1.38
CA SER A 273 -8.33 19.80 -0.35
C SER A 273 -8.81 18.46 -0.93
N GLY A 274 -7.95 17.44 -0.91
CA GLY A 274 -8.37 16.09 -1.23
C GLY A 274 -9.29 15.50 -0.15
N ALA A 275 -9.86 14.36 -0.46
CA ALA A 275 -10.74 13.62 0.45
C ALA A 275 -10.70 12.11 0.19
N TYR A 276 -11.17 11.35 1.17
CA TYR A 276 -11.61 9.96 0.97
C TYR A 276 -13.10 9.94 0.66
N TYR A 277 -13.45 9.19 -0.36
CA TYR A 277 -14.81 8.97 -0.83
C TYR A 277 -15.16 7.51 -0.64
N SER A 278 -16.28 7.21 -0.01
CA SER A 278 -16.79 5.86 0.13
C SER A 278 -18.21 5.74 -0.45
N PHE A 279 -18.55 4.53 -0.86
CA PHE A 279 -19.80 4.25 -1.56
C PHE A 279 -20.51 3.07 -0.88
N ASP A 280 -21.83 3.01 -1.03
CA ASP A 280 -22.55 1.82 -0.71
C ASP A 280 -22.50 0.79 -1.87
N LYS A 281 -23.14 -0.37 -1.69
CA LYS A 281 -23.15 -1.44 -2.70
C LYS A 281 -23.81 -1.05 -4.04
N ASP A 282 -24.64 -0.01 -4.04
CA ASP A 282 -25.37 0.49 -5.20
C ASP A 282 -24.69 1.73 -5.83
N GLY A 283 -23.52 2.12 -5.32
CA GLY A 283 -22.75 3.26 -5.80
C GLY A 283 -23.24 4.61 -5.29
N VAL A 284 -24.09 4.64 -4.28
CA VAL A 284 -24.51 5.89 -3.66
C VAL A 284 -23.38 6.43 -2.79
N PRO A 285 -22.91 7.67 -3.04
CA PRO A 285 -21.83 8.23 -2.27
C PRO A 285 -22.25 8.48 -0.83
N ARG A 286 -21.37 8.13 0.10
CA ARG A 286 -21.48 8.44 1.52
C ARG A 286 -20.81 9.80 1.79
N PRO A 287 -21.03 10.42 2.98
CA PRO A 287 -20.34 11.66 3.32
C PRO A 287 -18.81 11.49 3.21
N ARG A 288 -18.19 12.39 2.48
CA ARG A 288 -16.74 12.37 2.26
C ARG A 288 -15.99 12.72 3.54
N ILE A 289 -14.76 12.23 3.65
CA ILE A 289 -13.82 12.53 4.72
C ILE A 289 -12.73 13.43 4.14
N ASP A 290 -12.82 14.74 4.40
CA ASP A 290 -11.86 15.71 3.89
C ASP A 290 -10.46 15.46 4.48
N PHE A 291 -9.39 15.67 3.69
CA PHE A 291 -8.01 15.54 4.17
C PHE A 291 -7.67 16.55 5.27
N SER A 292 -8.36 17.65 5.34
CA SER A 292 -8.15 18.68 6.36
C SER A 292 -9.41 18.96 7.14
N GLY A 293 -9.30 19.05 8.47
CA GLY A 293 -10.42 19.31 9.37
C GLY A 293 -9.96 19.36 10.83
N ASP A 294 -10.89 19.20 11.78
CA ASP A 294 -10.60 19.18 13.22
C ASP A 294 -9.68 18.04 13.64
N HIS A 295 -9.59 17.01 12.82
CA HIS A 295 -8.66 15.90 12.98
C HIS A 295 -7.21 16.24 12.59
N GLY A 296 -6.98 17.40 11.99
CA GLY A 296 -5.71 17.81 11.41
C GLY A 296 -5.69 17.63 9.89
N HIS A 297 -4.52 17.35 9.33
CA HIS A 297 -4.31 17.04 7.92
C HIS A 297 -3.96 15.57 7.77
N LEU A 298 -4.80 14.81 7.07
CA LEU A 298 -4.57 13.41 6.78
C LEU A 298 -3.41 13.29 5.78
N ASN A 299 -2.57 12.30 6.02
CA ASN A 299 -1.55 11.99 5.05
C ASN A 299 -2.22 11.32 3.84
N ASP A 300 -2.09 11.91 2.67
CA ASP A 300 -2.67 11.44 1.41
C ASP A 300 -1.93 10.23 0.80
N ARG A 301 -0.84 9.79 1.44
CA ARG A 301 -0.12 8.59 0.99
C ARG A 301 -0.92 7.35 1.31
N LEU A 302 -1.18 6.51 0.32
CA LEU A 302 -1.97 5.28 0.43
C LEU A 302 -1.50 4.33 1.54
N ARG A 303 -0.20 4.31 1.81
CA ARG A 303 0.42 3.40 2.80
C ARG A 303 0.15 3.78 4.25
N VAL A 304 -0.46 4.93 4.50
CA VAL A 304 -0.80 5.39 5.84
C VAL A 304 -2.31 5.49 6.07
N ALA A 305 -3.08 4.83 5.23
CA ALA A 305 -4.52 4.65 5.41
C ALA A 305 -4.91 3.19 5.15
N VAL A 306 -5.71 2.61 6.03
CA VAL A 306 -6.26 1.26 5.92
C VAL A 306 -7.76 1.27 6.23
N VAL A 307 -8.48 0.28 5.73
CA VAL A 307 -9.94 0.22 5.82
C VAL A 307 -10.36 -1.17 6.32
N ASP A 308 -11.33 -1.21 7.23
CA ASP A 308 -12.12 -2.40 7.50
C ASP A 308 -13.55 -2.25 6.92
N ASP A 309 -14.44 -3.18 7.20
CA ASP A 309 -15.81 -3.17 6.68
C ASP A 309 -16.59 -1.87 6.97
N THR A 310 -16.23 -1.15 8.01
CA THR A 310 -17.00 -0.03 8.55
C THR A 310 -16.22 1.27 8.73
N ARG A 311 -14.90 1.20 8.74
CA ARG A 311 -14.04 2.33 9.14
C ARG A 311 -12.83 2.52 8.24
N LEU A 312 -12.44 3.77 8.14
CA LEU A 312 -11.13 4.19 7.64
C LEU A 312 -10.25 4.58 8.82
N TYR A 313 -9.02 4.08 8.84
CA TYR A 313 -7.97 4.44 9.78
C TYR A 313 -6.86 5.16 9.03
N ALA A 314 -6.40 6.28 9.56
CA ALA A 314 -5.39 7.09 8.89
C ALA A 314 -4.47 7.79 9.90
N LEU A 315 -3.36 8.31 9.40
CA LEU A 315 -2.44 9.17 10.14
C LEU A 315 -2.71 10.62 9.80
N ALA A 316 -2.73 11.48 10.80
CA ALA A 316 -2.94 12.91 10.65
C ALA A 316 -1.85 13.73 11.34
N GLY A 317 -1.45 14.83 10.71
CA GLY A 317 -0.61 15.86 11.32
C GLY A 317 -1.44 17.09 11.69
N TYR A 318 -1.14 17.76 12.79
CA TYR A 318 -1.78 19.00 13.18
C TYR A 318 -0.78 19.98 13.82
N TYR A 319 -1.03 21.28 13.61
CA TYR A 319 -0.13 22.32 14.10
C TYR A 319 -0.48 22.74 15.51
N VAL A 320 0.54 22.85 16.36
CA VAL A 320 0.46 23.43 17.69
C VAL A 320 1.55 24.50 17.84
N LYS A 321 1.44 25.31 18.92
CA LYS A 321 2.51 26.26 19.24
C LYS A 321 3.78 25.47 19.60
N GLY A 322 4.75 25.47 18.70
CA GLY A 322 6.03 24.76 18.89
C GLY A 322 6.32 23.68 17.86
N GLY A 323 5.38 23.35 16.94
CA GLY A 323 5.65 22.39 15.89
C GLY A 323 4.43 21.67 15.36
N THR A 324 4.67 20.59 14.64
CA THR A 324 3.64 19.67 14.16
C THR A 324 3.57 18.49 15.11
N ARG A 325 2.36 18.11 15.47
CA ARG A 325 2.06 16.88 16.20
C ARG A 325 1.34 15.90 15.30
N HIS A 326 1.40 14.63 15.68
CA HIS A 326 0.83 13.53 14.89
C HIS A 326 -0.17 12.73 15.71
N ARG A 327 -1.10 12.09 15.02
CA ARG A 327 -2.12 11.23 15.63
C ARG A 327 -2.60 10.16 14.66
N ALA A 328 -3.08 9.06 15.22
CA ALA A 328 -3.92 8.10 14.52
C ALA A 328 -5.39 8.51 14.67
N VAL A 329 -6.17 8.34 13.63
CA VAL A 329 -7.60 8.70 13.60
C VAL A 329 -8.41 7.59 12.94
N ALA A 330 -9.65 7.41 13.38
CA ALA A 330 -10.60 6.55 12.71
C ALA A 330 -11.88 7.31 12.36
N PHE A 331 -12.42 7.00 11.18
CA PHE A 331 -13.66 7.55 10.67
C PHE A 331 -14.65 6.44 10.38
N ASP A 332 -15.90 6.64 10.70
CA ASP A 332 -17.01 5.79 10.28
C ASP A 332 -17.32 6.06 8.80
N LEU A 333 -17.24 5.04 7.97
CA LEU A 333 -17.45 5.16 6.52
C LEU A 333 -18.87 5.53 6.13
N THR A 334 -19.87 5.21 6.95
CA THR A 334 -21.27 5.49 6.66
C THR A 334 -21.63 6.95 6.92
N THR A 335 -21.06 7.53 7.98
CA THR A 335 -21.39 8.89 8.41
C THR A 335 -20.32 9.93 8.09
N GLY A 336 -19.12 9.50 7.69
CA GLY A 336 -17.95 10.36 7.49
C GLY A 336 -17.41 10.99 8.78
N ARG A 337 -17.94 10.62 9.96
CA ARG A 337 -17.57 11.22 11.24
C ARG A 337 -16.37 10.55 11.86
N GLN A 338 -15.53 11.34 12.49
CA GLN A 338 -14.45 10.84 13.32
C GLN A 338 -15.03 10.06 14.51
N VAL A 339 -14.59 8.80 14.67
CA VAL A 339 -14.99 7.91 15.76
C VAL A 339 -14.08 8.10 16.96
N TRP A 340 -12.77 8.09 16.72
CA TRP A 340 -11.75 8.31 17.73
C TRP A 340 -10.50 8.95 17.13
N ARG A 341 -9.65 9.46 18.02
CA ARG A 341 -8.29 9.91 17.71
C ARG A 341 -7.37 9.59 18.88
N THR A 342 -6.12 9.29 18.58
CA THR A 342 -5.07 9.00 19.55
C THR A 342 -3.82 9.77 19.17
N ASP A 343 -3.34 10.62 20.06
CA ASP A 343 -2.13 11.39 19.81
C ASP A 343 -0.91 10.44 19.90
N LEU A 344 0.02 10.60 18.95
CA LEU A 344 1.25 9.80 18.78
C LEU A 344 2.43 10.71 19.08
N ASP A 345 2.63 11.11 20.29
CA ASP A 345 3.68 12.03 20.68
C ASP A 345 4.07 13.06 19.58
N ASP A 346 5.32 13.52 19.52
CA ASP A 346 5.77 14.51 18.53
C ASP A 346 6.31 13.87 17.25
N LEU A 347 6.08 12.57 17.03
CA LEU A 347 6.72 11.78 15.99
C LEU A 347 5.77 11.46 14.83
N PRO A 348 6.19 11.63 13.56
CA PRO A 348 5.36 11.31 12.42
C PRO A 348 5.16 9.80 12.29
N GLY A 349 3.91 9.36 12.13
CA GLY A 349 3.62 7.99 11.73
C GLY A 349 4.10 7.72 10.31
N VAL A 350 4.77 6.59 10.11
CA VAL A 350 5.36 6.20 8.83
C VAL A 350 4.74 4.94 8.24
N ALA A 351 4.08 4.12 9.05
CA ALA A 351 3.35 2.94 8.60
C ALA A 351 2.13 2.69 9.48
N LEU A 352 1.12 2.08 8.91
CA LEU A 352 -0.12 1.69 9.57
C LEU A 352 -0.55 0.33 9.04
N HIS A 353 -0.88 -0.57 9.95
CA HIS A 353 -1.35 -1.92 9.65
C HIS A 353 -2.59 -2.24 10.49
N LEU A 354 -3.54 -2.95 9.89
CA LEU A 354 -4.79 -3.35 10.55
C LEU A 354 -4.91 -4.87 10.49
N GLN A 355 -4.97 -5.49 11.66
CA GLN A 355 -5.19 -6.92 11.77
C GLN A 355 -5.87 -7.26 13.11
N ASP A 356 -6.81 -8.20 13.11
CA ASP A 356 -7.45 -8.76 14.30
C ASP A 356 -8.01 -7.68 15.28
N GLY A 357 -8.62 -6.63 14.72
CA GLY A 357 -9.18 -5.53 15.50
C GLY A 357 -8.13 -4.65 16.20
N LYS A 358 -6.89 -4.68 15.73
CA LYS A 358 -5.76 -3.86 16.19
C LYS A 358 -5.24 -2.99 15.06
N VAL A 359 -4.99 -1.73 15.36
CA VAL A 359 -4.28 -0.79 14.49
C VAL A 359 -2.86 -0.66 15.00
N THR A 360 -1.91 -1.15 14.25
CA THR A 360 -0.48 -1.03 14.53
C THR A 360 0.07 0.19 13.80
N VAL A 361 0.73 1.09 14.53
CA VAL A 361 1.34 2.31 13.99
C VAL A 361 2.82 2.30 14.29
N ILE A 362 3.65 2.52 13.27
CA ILE A 362 5.08 2.78 13.46
C ILE A 362 5.29 4.29 13.31
N VAL A 363 5.95 4.90 14.28
CA VAL A 363 6.32 6.31 14.26
C VAL A 363 7.83 6.44 14.06
N LYS A 364 8.22 7.47 13.32
CA LYS A 364 9.63 7.74 13.05
C LYS A 364 10.24 8.57 14.17
N GLY A 365 11.39 8.14 14.69
CA GLY A 365 12.13 8.87 15.70
C GLY A 365 12.64 10.25 15.27
N SER A 366 13.04 11.04 16.24
CA SER A 366 13.62 12.36 16.01
C SER A 366 14.99 12.25 15.33
N ALA A 367 15.18 12.95 14.23
CA ALA A 367 16.46 13.03 13.53
C ALA A 367 17.58 13.69 14.38
N THR A 368 17.23 14.29 15.51
CA THR A 368 18.19 14.94 16.42
C THR A 368 18.59 14.07 17.60
N SER A 369 17.92 12.91 17.79
CA SER A 369 18.32 11.94 18.82
C SER A 369 19.55 11.14 18.39
N ALA A 370 20.48 10.95 19.32
CA ALA A 370 21.66 10.09 19.10
C ALA A 370 21.29 8.59 19.11
N VAL A 371 20.09 8.26 19.52
CA VAL A 371 19.51 6.91 19.53
C VAL A 371 18.23 6.95 18.70
N PRO A 372 18.01 5.97 17.79
CA PRO A 372 16.72 5.88 17.09
C PRO A 372 15.58 5.77 18.10
N ASP A 373 14.70 6.77 18.12
CA ASP A 373 13.52 6.78 19.00
C ASP A 373 12.28 6.42 18.16
N GLU A 374 12.35 5.34 17.42
CA GLU A 374 11.21 4.83 16.66
C GLU A 374 10.38 3.94 17.56
N ASP A 375 9.07 4.17 17.56
CA ASP A 375 8.13 3.46 18.43
C ASP A 375 7.03 2.78 17.64
N LEU A 376 6.56 1.69 18.22
CA LEU A 376 5.39 0.94 17.83
C LEU A 376 4.25 1.25 18.78
N TYR A 377 3.10 1.60 18.27
CA TYR A 377 1.84 1.68 19.01
C TYR A 377 0.88 0.63 18.51
N VAL A 378 0.26 -0.12 19.40
CA VAL A 378 -0.82 -1.04 19.10
C VAL A 378 -2.10 -0.50 19.72
N LEU A 379 -3.01 -0.03 18.88
CA LEU A 379 -4.26 0.58 19.28
C LEU A 379 -5.43 -0.40 19.08
N ASP A 380 -6.41 -0.33 19.94
CA ASP A 380 -7.69 -0.98 19.74
C ASP A 380 -8.45 -0.33 18.58
N ALA A 381 -8.75 -1.07 17.53
CA ALA A 381 -9.39 -0.52 16.33
C ALA A 381 -10.78 0.07 16.60
N ALA A 382 -11.51 -0.44 17.60
CA ALA A 382 -12.84 0.05 17.92
C ALA A 382 -12.82 1.38 18.67
N THR A 383 -11.83 1.60 19.54
CA THR A 383 -11.82 2.70 20.53
C THR A 383 -10.64 3.64 20.41
N GLY A 384 -9.59 3.27 19.67
CA GLY A 384 -8.33 3.99 19.60
C GLY A 384 -7.48 3.91 20.87
N LYS A 385 -7.91 3.17 21.90
CA LYS A 385 -7.12 3.05 23.13
C LYS A 385 -5.85 2.27 22.87
N GLU A 386 -4.74 2.79 23.36
CA GLU A 386 -3.47 2.08 23.37
C GLU A 386 -3.62 0.79 24.16
N ARG A 387 -3.19 -0.31 23.56
CA ARG A 387 -3.12 -1.65 24.15
C ARG A 387 -1.69 -2.05 24.48
N ASP A 388 -0.75 -1.54 23.69
CA ASP A 388 0.68 -1.84 23.81
C ASP A 388 1.48 -0.75 23.12
N SER A 389 2.68 -0.47 23.63
CA SER A 389 3.66 0.39 22.96
C SER A 389 5.07 -0.15 23.22
N ARG A 390 5.96 0.00 22.21
CA ARG A 390 7.31 -0.54 22.25
C ARG A 390 8.25 0.35 21.48
N SER A 391 9.49 0.38 21.93
CA SER A 391 10.56 1.07 21.22
C SER A 391 11.39 0.10 20.39
N PHE A 392 11.82 0.53 19.22
CA PHE A 392 12.79 -0.22 18.41
C PHE A 392 14.21 0.16 18.83
N HIS A 393 15.10 -0.83 18.94
CA HIS A 393 16.52 -0.57 19.18
C HIS A 393 17.26 -0.11 17.92
N ASP A 394 16.75 -0.48 16.75
CA ASP A 394 17.33 -0.14 15.45
C ASP A 394 16.34 0.67 14.61
N ALA A 395 16.88 1.46 13.69
CA ALA A 395 16.06 2.27 12.79
C ALA A 395 15.16 1.40 11.89
N VAL A 396 13.86 1.65 11.95
CA VAL A 396 12.85 0.96 11.14
C VAL A 396 12.60 1.69 9.82
N ALA A 397 12.64 3.02 9.82
CA ALA A 397 12.38 3.82 8.63
C ALA A 397 13.54 3.73 7.60
N PRO A 398 13.23 3.74 6.30
CA PRO A 398 11.89 3.88 5.70
C PRO A 398 11.10 2.59 5.82
N ALA A 399 9.84 2.67 6.27
CA ALA A 399 8.89 1.57 6.23
C ALA A 399 8.03 1.70 4.96
N GLY A 400 7.91 0.63 4.21
CA GLY A 400 7.00 0.53 3.07
C GLY A 400 5.68 -0.09 3.49
N GLU A 401 5.70 -1.37 3.77
CA GLU A 401 4.57 -2.17 4.22
C GLU A 401 4.93 -2.89 5.52
N VAL A 402 3.91 -3.26 6.28
CA VAL A 402 4.07 -3.95 7.55
C VAL A 402 3.20 -5.19 7.54
N PHE A 403 3.77 -6.30 7.93
CA PHE A 403 3.08 -7.57 8.08
C PHE A 403 3.21 -8.08 9.51
N ALA A 404 2.14 -8.66 10.03
CA ALA A 404 2.21 -9.47 11.23
C ALA A 404 2.24 -10.95 10.82
N TYR A 405 3.20 -11.69 11.31
CA TYR A 405 3.37 -13.10 11.06
C TYR A 405 3.73 -13.79 12.37
N GLU A 406 2.81 -14.61 12.90
CA GLU A 406 2.94 -15.24 14.23
C GLU A 406 3.23 -14.19 15.33
N ASP A 407 4.42 -14.24 15.93
CA ASP A 407 4.90 -13.30 16.94
C ASP A 407 5.85 -12.24 16.38
N LEU A 408 6.06 -12.21 15.06
CA LEU A 408 6.92 -11.28 14.37
C LEU A 408 6.14 -10.10 13.77
N LEU A 409 6.74 -8.93 13.85
CA LEU A 409 6.38 -7.76 13.06
C LEU A 409 7.41 -7.61 11.93
N ILE A 410 6.97 -7.74 10.67
CA ILE A 410 7.87 -7.69 9.52
C ILE A 410 7.67 -6.38 8.77
N VAL A 411 8.73 -5.61 8.65
CA VAL A 411 8.76 -4.37 7.88
C VAL A 411 9.38 -4.62 6.52
N ALA A 412 8.59 -4.35 5.47
CA ALA A 412 9.03 -4.45 4.09
C ALA A 412 9.44 -3.11 3.51
N ARG A 413 10.50 -3.11 2.71
CA ARG A 413 11.06 -1.96 2.00
C ARG A 413 11.33 -2.33 0.53
N PRO A 414 10.26 -2.53 -0.26
CA PRO A 414 10.40 -3.14 -1.59
C PRO A 414 11.31 -2.33 -2.53
N GLY A 415 11.37 -1.02 -2.37
CA GLY A 415 12.21 -0.13 -3.18
C GLY A 415 13.59 0.17 -2.62
N ALA A 416 13.92 -0.26 -1.40
CA ALA A 416 15.20 0.08 -0.79
C ALA A 416 16.34 -0.80 -1.33
N SER A 417 17.50 -0.20 -1.55
CA SER A 417 18.70 -0.89 -2.02
C SER A 417 19.85 -0.87 -1.00
N SER A 418 19.87 0.11 -0.12
CA SER A 418 20.91 0.31 0.89
C SER A 418 20.59 -0.28 2.26
N VAL A 419 19.34 -0.68 2.47
CA VAL A 419 18.84 -1.31 3.70
C VAL A 419 18.21 -2.66 3.37
N PRO A 420 18.06 -3.57 4.36
CA PRO A 420 17.39 -4.83 4.16
C PRO A 420 15.97 -4.67 3.58
N ALA A 421 15.63 -5.52 2.61
CA ALA A 421 14.31 -5.54 2.00
C ALA A 421 13.22 -5.89 3.01
N PHE A 422 13.53 -6.85 3.88
CA PHE A 422 12.71 -7.24 5.01
C PHE A 422 13.53 -7.23 6.28
N THR A 423 12.91 -6.76 7.35
CA THR A 423 13.42 -6.90 8.71
C THR A 423 12.26 -7.39 9.57
N ALA A 424 12.45 -8.51 10.24
CA ALA A 424 11.51 -9.01 11.23
C ALA A 424 11.96 -8.62 12.63
N TYR A 425 11.04 -8.17 13.42
CA TYR A 425 11.22 -7.78 14.79
C TYR A 425 10.41 -8.71 15.69
N ALA A 426 11.04 -9.18 16.75
CA ALA A 426 10.39 -9.94 17.83
C ALA A 426 10.35 -9.11 19.11
N ARG A 427 9.51 -9.51 20.02
CA ARG A 427 9.47 -8.99 21.39
C ARG A 427 10.76 -9.39 22.12
N ALA A 428 11.46 -8.39 22.71
CA ALA A 428 12.65 -8.61 23.54
C ALA A 428 12.33 -9.31 24.86
#